data_dfe58e607f3de195fe0e171019760084
#
_entry.id   dfe58e607f3de195fe0e171019760084
#
_cell.length_a   1.000
_cell.length_b   1.000
_cell.length_c   1.000
_cell.angle_alpha   90.00
_cell.angle_beta   90.00
_cell.angle_gamma   90.00
#
_symmetry.space_group_name_H-M   'P 1'
#
loop_
_entity.id
_entity.type
_entity.pdbx_description
1 polymer ?
#
loop_
_entity_poly.entity_id
_entity_poly.type
_entity_poly.pdbx_seq_one_letter_code
_entity_poly.pdbx_strand_id
1 'polypeptide(L)'
;MKPESDKLNISSEVLAAYLDGNATARETEQVLSALSDDGDLRELMAIAISVDAAPSFPMAAMAASCGDENLCCLECEKFVLQQRNILFNEEQMLLDAIDHHWLKDEGTPLLNMGRHLEAAGLTVVKKSNANLNDIDKFLSQGASVMVALDGGELDPQKVLEERMEDLMVGKIPDHAVVVTSLDISANSINIFNPDSPSQFQTIPVERFLDAWDDSENWLVAAAAPGEMEYEPAPLDLRGIELEPELDELREAIAQNAHEVWAFNRKREGWSYGPRRSDELKQTPDMVPYCLLPDSEKEYDRQMAINTIKLLKKLGYDIVKK
;
A
#
# COMPACT_ATOMS: atom_id res chain seq x y z
N MET A 1 -52.59 -0.31 8.92
CA MET A 1 -51.73 -0.04 10.08
C MET A 1 -50.50 -0.92 9.89
N LYS A 2 -49.39 -0.29 9.47
CA LYS A 2 -48.06 -0.94 9.53
C LYS A 2 -47.56 -0.75 10.97
N PRO A 3 -46.90 -1.74 11.59
CA PRO A 3 -46.27 -1.53 12.89
C PRO A 3 -45.15 -0.51 12.74
N GLU A 4 -45.17 0.49 13.62
CA GLU A 4 -44.02 1.39 13.86
C GLU A 4 -42.82 0.50 14.22
N SER A 5 -41.76 0.59 13.44
CA SER A 5 -40.48 -0.01 13.79
C SER A 5 -39.99 0.67 15.05
N ASP A 6 -39.80 -0.09 16.11
CA ASP A 6 -39.03 0.34 17.29
C ASP A 6 -37.64 0.77 16.82
N LYS A 7 -37.44 2.08 16.61
CA LYS A 7 -36.10 2.65 16.42
C LYS A 7 -35.38 2.43 17.76
N LEU A 8 -34.36 1.60 17.75
CA LEU A 8 -33.45 1.47 18.89
C LEU A 8 -32.86 2.87 19.16
N ASN A 9 -33.34 3.51 20.22
CA ASN A 9 -32.90 4.84 20.61
C ASN A 9 -31.63 4.67 21.46
N ILE A 10 -30.47 4.78 20.80
CA ILE A 10 -29.17 4.78 21.50
C ILE A 10 -28.94 6.13 22.12
N SER A 11 -28.53 6.17 23.39
CA SER A 11 -28.23 7.43 24.05
C SER A 11 -26.91 8.03 23.52
N SER A 12 -26.83 9.36 23.50
CA SER A 12 -25.61 10.07 23.14
C SER A 12 -24.40 9.71 24.01
N GLU A 13 -24.64 9.27 25.24
CA GLU A 13 -23.58 8.83 26.16
C GLU A 13 -22.97 7.48 25.73
N VAL A 14 -23.81 6.55 25.24
CA VAL A 14 -23.35 5.26 24.72
C VAL A 14 -22.59 5.43 23.40
N LEU A 15 -23.05 6.34 22.53
CA LEU A 15 -22.35 6.69 21.31
C LEU A 15 -21.00 7.35 21.59
N ALA A 16 -20.95 8.29 22.55
CA ALA A 16 -19.70 8.93 22.96
C ALA A 16 -18.72 7.91 23.56
N ALA A 17 -19.20 7.01 24.45
CA ALA A 17 -18.37 5.97 25.03
C ALA A 17 -17.82 5.00 23.97
N TYR A 18 -18.59 4.73 22.93
CA TYR A 18 -18.16 3.93 21.79
C TYR A 18 -17.06 4.64 20.98
N LEU A 19 -17.26 5.91 20.64
CA LEU A 19 -16.28 6.73 19.92
C LEU A 19 -14.96 6.90 20.69
N ASP A 20 -15.04 6.99 22.03
CA ASP A 20 -13.88 7.12 22.92
C ASP A 20 -13.20 5.78 23.23
N GLY A 21 -13.68 4.65 22.66
CA GLY A 21 -13.15 3.31 22.92
C GLY A 21 -13.43 2.78 24.35
N ASN A 22 -14.34 3.42 25.09
CA ASN A 22 -14.67 3.10 26.50
C ASN A 22 -16.01 2.37 26.65
N ALA A 23 -16.66 1.98 25.54
CA ALA A 23 -17.93 1.24 25.57
C ALA A 23 -17.74 -0.19 26.08
N THR A 24 -18.69 -0.69 26.86
CA THR A 24 -18.74 -2.08 27.26
C THR A 24 -19.13 -2.97 26.06
N ALA A 25 -18.81 -4.25 26.09
CA ALA A 25 -19.17 -5.20 25.02
C ALA A 25 -20.67 -5.19 24.67
N ARG A 26 -21.54 -4.95 25.66
CA ARG A 26 -22.99 -4.86 25.44
C ARG A 26 -23.39 -3.54 24.78
N GLU A 27 -22.74 -2.43 25.12
CA GLU A 27 -22.98 -1.13 24.51
C GLU A 27 -22.44 -1.13 23.08
N THR A 28 -21.29 -1.72 22.84
CA THR A 28 -20.73 -1.94 21.49
C THR A 28 -21.72 -2.70 20.60
N GLU A 29 -22.25 -3.83 21.06
CA GLU A 29 -23.25 -4.62 20.32
C GLU A 29 -24.53 -3.80 20.02
N GLN A 30 -24.97 -2.97 20.96
CA GLN A 30 -26.13 -2.07 20.75
C GLN A 30 -25.86 -1.01 19.69
N VAL A 31 -24.66 -0.41 19.69
CA VAL A 31 -24.27 0.60 18.68
C VAL A 31 -24.15 -0.05 17.32
N LEU A 32 -23.47 -1.19 17.19
CA LEU A 32 -23.29 -1.92 15.94
C LEU A 32 -24.63 -2.37 15.33
N SER A 33 -25.56 -2.87 16.15
CA SER A 33 -26.92 -3.23 15.71
C SER A 33 -27.70 -2.03 15.19
N ALA A 34 -27.59 -0.87 15.83
CA ALA A 34 -28.30 0.32 15.38
C ALA A 34 -27.68 0.93 14.12
N LEU A 35 -26.36 0.89 13.99
CA LEU A 35 -25.65 1.33 12.79
C LEU A 35 -26.00 0.45 11.57
N SER A 36 -26.29 -0.85 11.76
CA SER A 36 -26.73 -1.71 10.65
C SER A 36 -28.12 -1.32 10.12
N ASP A 37 -29.00 -0.79 10.97
CA ASP A 37 -30.41 -0.55 10.68
C ASP A 37 -30.73 0.93 10.37
N ASP A 38 -29.90 1.90 10.80
CA ASP A 38 -30.14 3.34 10.69
C ASP A 38 -29.07 4.07 9.87
N GLY A 39 -29.43 4.44 8.60
CA GLY A 39 -28.55 5.17 7.70
C GLY A 39 -28.22 6.58 8.17
N ASP A 40 -29.16 7.24 8.88
CA ASP A 40 -28.94 8.61 9.39
C ASP A 40 -27.92 8.59 10.55
N LEU A 41 -27.94 7.51 11.35
CA LEU A 41 -26.99 7.31 12.44
C LEU A 41 -25.59 7.05 11.89
N ARG A 42 -25.46 6.29 10.80
CA ARG A 42 -24.17 6.08 10.10
C ARG A 42 -23.57 7.39 9.61
N GLU A 43 -24.39 8.24 8.99
CA GLU A 43 -23.95 9.55 8.48
C GLU A 43 -23.52 10.48 9.62
N LEU A 44 -24.23 10.48 10.74
CA LEU A 44 -23.87 11.26 11.94
C LEU A 44 -22.57 10.76 12.57
N MET A 45 -22.36 9.46 12.66
CA MET A 45 -21.12 8.87 13.16
C MET A 45 -19.94 9.16 12.24
N ALA A 46 -20.11 9.06 10.93
CA ALA A 46 -19.07 9.41 9.95
C ALA A 46 -18.67 10.91 10.06
N ILE A 47 -19.64 11.80 10.30
CA ILE A 47 -19.38 13.23 10.53
C ILE A 47 -18.62 13.43 11.86
N ALA A 48 -19.00 12.75 12.94
CA ALA A 48 -18.36 12.88 14.25
C ALA A 48 -16.89 12.45 14.21
N ILE A 49 -16.58 11.37 13.48
CA ILE A 49 -15.22 10.87 13.28
C ILE A 49 -14.41 11.81 12.37
N SER A 50 -15.04 12.39 11.33
CA SER A 50 -14.37 13.30 10.40
C SER A 50 -13.99 14.65 10.99
N VAL A 51 -14.57 15.04 12.12
CA VAL A 51 -14.27 16.33 12.78
C VAL A 51 -12.94 16.26 13.57
N ASP A 52 -12.53 15.08 14.03
CA ASP A 52 -11.24 14.88 14.72
C ASP A 52 -10.12 14.38 13.80
N ALA A 53 -10.44 13.95 12.59
CA ALA A 53 -9.46 13.53 11.61
C ALA A 53 -9.27 14.63 10.55
N ALA A 54 -8.19 15.39 10.63
CA ALA A 54 -7.68 16.06 9.45
C ALA A 54 -7.43 14.99 8.36
N PRO A 55 -7.87 15.17 7.09
CA PRO A 55 -7.71 14.15 6.07
C PRO A 55 -6.23 14.00 5.71
N SER A 56 -5.53 13.16 6.42
CA SER A 56 -4.33 12.53 5.93
C SER A 56 -4.83 11.26 5.22
N PHE A 57 -4.91 11.27 3.89
CA PHE A 57 -5.00 10.04 3.14
C PHE A 57 -3.71 9.26 3.42
N PRO A 58 -3.75 8.17 4.16
CA PRO A 58 -2.57 7.37 4.36
C PRO A 58 -2.35 6.57 3.08
N MET A 59 -1.21 6.79 2.44
CA MET A 59 -0.57 5.60 1.88
C MET A 59 -0.21 4.78 3.12
N ALA A 60 -1.04 3.78 3.32
CA ALA A 60 -1.22 3.12 4.58
C ALA A 60 0.13 2.81 5.24
N ALA A 61 0.43 3.54 6.28
CA ALA A 61 1.21 2.98 7.35
C ALA A 61 0.38 1.80 7.87
N MET A 62 0.99 0.64 8.08
CA MET A 62 0.28 -0.47 8.71
C MET A 62 -0.03 -0.05 10.12
N ALA A 63 -1.32 0.01 10.45
CA ALA A 63 -1.76 0.36 11.79
C ALA A 63 -1.40 -0.76 12.79
N ALA A 64 -1.30 -0.38 14.04
CA ALA A 64 -0.68 -1.14 15.11
C ALA A 64 -1.51 -2.33 15.63
N SER A 65 -1.61 -3.43 14.88
CA SER A 65 -2.14 -4.69 15.43
C SER A 65 -1.06 -5.75 15.73
N CYS A 66 0.18 -5.48 15.31
CA CYS A 66 1.29 -6.39 15.53
C CYS A 66 1.94 -6.19 16.89
N GLY A 67 1.44 -6.80 17.94
CA GLY A 67 2.10 -6.80 19.23
C GLY A 67 2.64 -5.45 19.72
N ASP A 68 3.42 -5.41 20.78
CA ASP A 68 3.91 -4.17 21.39
C ASP A 68 4.86 -3.32 20.50
N GLU A 69 5.25 -3.77 19.28
CA GLU A 69 6.30 -3.12 18.48
C GLU A 69 5.98 -2.97 16.97
N ASN A 70 4.80 -3.32 16.49
CA ASN A 70 4.42 -3.18 15.06
C ASN A 70 5.40 -3.86 14.07
N LEU A 71 5.90 -5.05 14.40
CA LEU A 71 6.99 -5.73 13.71
C LEU A 71 6.56 -6.79 12.69
N CYS A 72 5.26 -6.95 12.40
CA CYS A 72 4.75 -8.03 11.54
C CYS A 72 5.46 -8.10 10.18
N CYS A 73 5.71 -6.95 9.56
CA CYS A 73 6.45 -6.89 8.30
C CYS A 73 7.90 -7.37 8.45
N LEU A 74 8.58 -6.94 9.52
CA LEU A 74 9.95 -7.37 9.82
C LEU A 74 10.02 -8.88 10.08
N GLU A 75 9.05 -9.43 10.82
CA GLU A 75 8.94 -10.89 11.06
C GLU A 75 8.70 -11.66 9.75
N CYS A 76 7.87 -11.12 8.85
CA CYS A 76 7.69 -11.69 7.51
C CYS A 76 8.98 -11.66 6.69
N GLU A 77 9.74 -10.57 6.72
CA GLU A 77 11.04 -10.48 6.03
C GLU A 77 12.07 -11.46 6.61
N LYS A 78 12.15 -11.61 7.94
CA LYS A 78 12.96 -12.63 8.62
C LYS A 78 12.60 -14.04 8.14
N PHE A 79 11.31 -14.35 8.12
CA PHE A 79 10.82 -15.65 7.65
C PHE A 79 11.25 -15.93 6.20
N VAL A 80 11.14 -14.94 5.31
CA VAL A 80 11.59 -15.06 3.92
C VAL A 80 13.10 -15.30 3.84
N LEU A 81 13.91 -14.57 4.60
CA LEU A 81 15.36 -14.75 4.64
C LEU A 81 15.74 -16.15 5.16
N GLN A 82 15.05 -16.63 6.21
CA GLN A 82 15.25 -17.98 6.75
C GLN A 82 14.92 -19.06 5.73
N GLN A 83 13.78 -18.96 5.03
CA GLN A 83 13.41 -19.91 3.98
C GLN A 83 14.44 -19.99 2.86
N ARG A 84 15.11 -18.88 2.57
CA ARG A 84 16.16 -18.79 1.54
C ARG A 84 17.56 -19.10 2.03
N ASN A 85 17.70 -19.51 3.32
CA ASN A 85 18.97 -19.77 3.99
C ASN A 85 19.94 -18.57 3.92
N ILE A 86 19.42 -17.35 3.94
CA ILE A 86 20.20 -16.12 4.01
C ILE A 86 20.41 -15.78 5.48
N LEU A 87 21.67 -15.62 5.88
CA LEU A 87 22.02 -15.26 7.25
C LEU A 87 21.72 -13.79 7.51
N PHE A 88 21.12 -13.49 8.64
CA PHE A 88 20.83 -12.14 9.09
C PHE A 88 21.03 -12.02 10.61
N ASN A 89 21.12 -10.80 11.10
CA ASN A 89 21.11 -10.46 12.51
C ASN A 89 19.83 -9.69 12.82
N GLU A 90 18.99 -10.22 13.71
CA GLU A 90 17.68 -9.65 14.03
C GLU A 90 17.79 -8.24 14.65
N GLU A 91 18.75 -8.05 15.58
CA GLU A 91 18.98 -6.75 16.21
C GLU A 91 19.42 -5.71 15.16
N GLN A 92 20.29 -6.09 14.23
CA GLN A 92 20.74 -5.21 13.16
C GLN A 92 19.59 -4.86 12.21
N MET A 93 18.71 -5.82 11.84
CA MET A 93 17.55 -5.55 11.01
C MET A 93 16.63 -4.51 11.66
N LEU A 94 16.37 -4.62 12.96
CA LEU A 94 15.57 -3.62 13.67
C LEU A 94 16.24 -2.25 13.71
N LEU A 95 17.54 -2.19 13.98
CA LEU A 95 18.31 -0.93 13.97
C LEU A 95 18.30 -0.30 12.57
N ASP A 96 18.52 -1.07 11.52
CA ASP A 96 18.48 -0.59 10.13
C ASP A 96 17.08 -0.04 9.77
N ALA A 97 16.02 -0.72 10.21
CA ALA A 97 14.64 -0.29 9.97
C ALA A 97 14.34 1.07 10.63
N ILE A 98 14.85 1.31 11.83
CA ILE A 98 14.71 2.58 12.56
C ILE A 98 15.57 3.66 11.91
N ASP A 99 16.86 3.40 11.69
CA ASP A 99 17.82 4.38 11.19
C ASP A 99 17.48 4.88 9.77
N HIS A 100 16.96 4.00 8.93
CA HIS A 100 16.53 4.34 7.58
C HIS A 100 15.07 4.79 7.47
N HIS A 101 14.35 4.88 8.60
CA HIS A 101 12.93 5.22 8.66
C HIS A 101 12.04 4.24 7.83
N TRP A 102 12.45 2.96 7.75
CA TRP A 102 11.62 1.92 7.14
C TRP A 102 10.51 1.47 8.08
N LEU A 103 10.74 1.54 9.39
CA LEU A 103 9.76 1.34 10.45
C LEU A 103 9.38 2.68 11.06
N LYS A 104 8.10 2.89 11.31
CA LYS A 104 7.51 4.06 11.98
C LYS A 104 6.69 3.61 13.18
N ASP A 105 6.21 4.57 13.96
CA ASP A 105 5.39 4.30 15.15
C ASP A 105 4.11 3.52 14.78
N GLU A 106 3.54 3.79 13.60
CA GLU A 106 2.35 3.12 13.07
C GLU A 106 2.67 1.82 12.30
N GLY A 107 3.92 1.37 12.27
CA GLY A 107 4.37 0.17 11.56
C GLY A 107 5.20 0.45 10.31
N THR A 108 5.30 -0.54 9.42
CA THR A 108 6.08 -0.45 8.18
C THR A 108 5.23 0.10 7.04
N PRO A 109 5.53 1.31 6.49
CA PRO A 109 4.83 1.80 5.31
C PRO A 109 4.91 0.82 4.13
N LEU A 110 3.85 0.67 3.34
CA LEU A 110 3.77 -0.29 2.23
C LEU A 110 4.97 -0.23 1.28
N LEU A 111 5.44 0.98 0.92
CA LEU A 111 6.62 1.16 0.06
C LEU A 111 7.93 0.69 0.70
N ASN A 112 7.96 0.55 2.02
CA ASN A 112 9.14 0.08 2.74
C ASN A 112 9.14 -1.43 2.94
N MET A 113 8.01 -2.13 2.74
CA MET A 113 7.98 -3.58 2.76
C MET A 113 9.00 -4.16 1.77
N GLY A 114 9.74 -5.17 2.17
CA GLY A 114 10.79 -5.81 1.36
C GLY A 114 12.15 -5.11 1.38
N ARG A 115 12.35 -4.03 2.16
CA ARG A 115 13.63 -3.31 2.20
C ARG A 115 14.80 -4.14 2.71
N HIS A 116 14.59 -4.99 3.72
CA HIS A 116 15.65 -5.90 4.18
C HIS A 116 15.93 -7.00 3.15
N LEU A 117 14.93 -7.42 2.38
CA LEU A 117 15.10 -8.37 1.29
C LEU A 117 15.93 -7.76 0.16
N GLU A 118 15.68 -6.48 -0.20
CA GLU A 118 16.53 -5.71 -1.13
C GLU A 118 17.95 -5.57 -0.61
N ALA A 119 18.14 -5.20 0.67
CA ALA A 119 19.45 -5.08 1.31
C ALA A 119 20.21 -6.42 1.37
N ALA A 120 19.51 -7.53 1.49
CA ALA A 120 20.06 -8.89 1.42
C ALA A 120 20.43 -9.34 -0.01
N GLY A 121 20.21 -8.51 -1.03
CA GLY A 121 20.57 -8.78 -2.42
C GLY A 121 19.53 -9.57 -3.21
N LEU A 122 18.31 -9.68 -2.70
CA LEU A 122 17.21 -10.27 -3.45
C LEU A 122 16.65 -9.29 -4.49
N THR A 123 16.14 -9.82 -5.59
CA THR A 123 15.29 -9.07 -6.52
C THR A 123 13.91 -8.95 -5.88
N VAL A 124 13.44 -7.72 -5.68
CA VAL A 124 12.14 -7.44 -5.06
C VAL A 124 11.25 -6.71 -6.05
N VAL A 125 10.03 -7.21 -6.23
CA VAL A 125 8.96 -6.57 -7.02
C VAL A 125 7.85 -6.17 -6.06
N LYS A 126 7.40 -4.91 -6.13
CA LYS A 126 6.28 -4.36 -5.36
C LYS A 126 5.16 -4.02 -6.31
N LYS A 127 3.94 -4.46 -6.01
CA LYS A 127 2.79 -4.28 -6.90
C LYS A 127 1.55 -3.91 -6.10
N SER A 128 0.86 -2.84 -6.51
CA SER A 128 -0.50 -2.53 -6.08
C SER A 128 -1.51 -3.11 -7.08
N ASN A 129 -2.76 -3.27 -6.67
CA ASN A 129 -3.82 -3.89 -7.48
C ASN A 129 -3.41 -5.26 -8.05
N ALA A 130 -2.65 -6.04 -7.28
CA ALA A 130 -2.30 -7.39 -7.62
C ALA A 130 -3.55 -8.31 -7.52
N ASN A 131 -3.45 -9.51 -8.03
CA ASN A 131 -4.53 -10.50 -8.00
C ASN A 131 -3.99 -11.91 -7.75
N LEU A 132 -4.88 -12.88 -7.60
CA LEU A 132 -4.48 -14.27 -7.32
C LEU A 132 -3.56 -14.89 -8.39
N ASN A 133 -3.71 -14.47 -9.67
CA ASN A 133 -2.80 -14.96 -10.71
C ASN A 133 -1.38 -14.40 -10.54
N ASP A 134 -1.23 -13.18 -9.99
CA ASP A 134 0.08 -12.65 -9.66
C ASP A 134 0.73 -13.45 -8.54
N ILE A 135 -0.04 -13.80 -7.49
CA ILE A 135 0.43 -14.67 -6.40
C ILE A 135 0.88 -16.01 -6.96
N ASP A 136 0.02 -16.69 -7.74
CA ASP A 136 0.32 -18.00 -8.33
C ASP A 136 1.55 -17.93 -9.23
N LYS A 137 1.65 -16.89 -10.07
CA LYS A 137 2.79 -16.64 -10.95
C LYS A 137 4.10 -16.55 -10.15
N PHE A 138 4.15 -15.68 -9.14
CA PHE A 138 5.37 -15.48 -8.36
C PHE A 138 5.74 -16.71 -7.55
N LEU A 139 4.78 -17.41 -6.93
CA LEU A 139 5.02 -18.67 -6.22
C LEU A 139 5.54 -19.74 -7.17
N SER A 140 4.98 -19.86 -8.39
CA SER A 140 5.43 -20.84 -9.41
C SER A 140 6.85 -20.56 -9.92
N GLN A 141 7.30 -19.31 -9.86
CA GLN A 141 8.68 -18.90 -10.16
C GLN A 141 9.64 -19.11 -8.98
N GLY A 142 9.15 -19.63 -7.85
CA GLY A 142 9.96 -19.84 -6.65
C GLY A 142 10.19 -18.56 -5.83
N ALA A 143 9.47 -17.47 -6.12
CA ALA A 143 9.52 -16.27 -5.30
C ALA A 143 8.79 -16.46 -3.97
N SER A 144 9.25 -15.79 -2.92
CA SER A 144 8.50 -15.61 -1.69
C SER A 144 7.55 -14.43 -1.88
N VAL A 145 6.29 -14.58 -1.46
CA VAL A 145 5.25 -13.56 -1.65
C VAL A 145 4.78 -13.06 -0.30
N MET A 146 4.95 -11.77 -0.04
CA MET A 146 4.40 -11.07 1.13
C MET A 146 3.24 -10.19 0.67
N VAL A 147 2.23 -10.03 1.53
CA VAL A 147 1.12 -9.11 1.29
C VAL A 147 0.86 -8.29 2.55
N ALA A 148 0.36 -7.07 2.35
CA ALA A 148 -0.25 -6.29 3.42
C ALA A 148 -1.76 -6.49 3.37
N LEU A 149 -2.41 -6.58 4.50
CA LEU A 149 -3.84 -6.85 4.62
C LEU A 149 -4.38 -6.35 5.96
N ASP A 150 -5.69 -6.39 6.16
CA ASP A 150 -6.29 -6.24 7.45
C ASP A 150 -6.23 -7.59 8.21
N GLY A 151 -5.51 -7.59 9.34
CA GLY A 151 -5.33 -8.79 10.18
C GLY A 151 -6.59 -9.23 10.89
N GLY A 152 -7.46 -8.29 11.24
CA GLY A 152 -8.73 -8.54 11.91
C GLY A 152 -9.70 -9.32 11.03
N GLU A 153 -9.75 -9.04 9.74
CA GLU A 153 -10.61 -9.74 8.78
C GLU A 153 -10.24 -11.21 8.57
N LEU A 154 -9.02 -11.60 8.93
CA LEU A 154 -8.64 -13.01 8.92
C LEU A 154 -9.37 -13.83 9.99
N ASP A 155 -9.88 -13.19 11.07
CA ASP A 155 -10.64 -13.84 12.11
C ASP A 155 -12.13 -13.92 11.78
N PRO A 156 -12.72 -15.15 11.62
CA PRO A 156 -14.14 -15.30 11.33
C PRO A 156 -15.05 -14.74 12.41
N GLN A 157 -14.54 -14.48 13.62
CA GLN A 157 -15.34 -13.97 14.74
C GLN A 157 -15.45 -12.44 14.70
N LYS A 158 -14.55 -11.75 13.99
CA LYS A 158 -14.48 -10.30 13.91
C LYS A 158 -15.13 -9.69 12.65
N VAL A 159 -15.59 -10.49 11.69
CA VAL A 159 -16.10 -10.05 10.37
C VAL A 159 -17.12 -8.90 10.43
N LEU A 160 -17.96 -8.84 11.47
CA LEU A 160 -18.94 -7.76 11.59
C LEU A 160 -18.30 -6.45 12.12
N GLU A 161 -17.37 -6.59 13.05
CA GLU A 161 -16.60 -5.49 13.63
C GLU A 161 -15.75 -4.81 12.55
N GLU A 162 -14.99 -5.60 11.80
CA GLU A 162 -14.11 -5.13 10.72
C GLU A 162 -14.89 -4.45 9.58
N ARG A 163 -16.01 -5.03 9.14
CA ARG A 163 -16.89 -4.36 8.15
C ARG A 163 -17.45 -3.02 8.63
N MET A 164 -17.64 -2.86 9.92
CA MET A 164 -18.09 -1.59 10.48
C MET A 164 -16.95 -0.58 10.56
N GLU A 165 -15.74 -1.04 10.84
CA GLU A 165 -14.53 -0.24 10.82
C GLU A 165 -14.27 0.31 9.41
N ASP A 166 -14.32 -0.51 8.38
CA ASP A 166 -14.22 -0.12 6.97
C ASP A 166 -15.20 0.98 6.57
N LEU A 167 -16.45 0.86 7.03
CA LEU A 167 -17.48 1.85 6.75
C LEU A 167 -17.25 3.18 7.46
N MET A 168 -16.57 3.17 8.59
CA MET A 168 -16.41 4.34 9.46
C MET A 168 -15.08 5.04 9.25
N VAL A 169 -14.01 4.27 9.13
CA VAL A 169 -12.63 4.77 9.08
C VAL A 169 -12.06 4.62 7.67
N GLY A 170 -12.60 3.70 6.88
CA GLY A 170 -12.09 3.31 5.56
C GLY A 170 -11.16 2.12 5.67
N LYS A 171 -10.84 1.55 4.52
CA LYS A 171 -9.97 0.38 4.37
C LYS A 171 -8.53 0.72 4.72
N ILE A 172 -8.01 0.11 5.78
CA ILE A 172 -6.66 0.38 6.30
C ILE A 172 -5.95 -0.94 6.62
N PRO A 173 -4.93 -1.33 5.85
CA PRO A 173 -4.17 -2.53 6.17
C PRO A 173 -3.32 -2.29 7.43
N ASP A 174 -3.42 -3.19 8.37
CA ASP A 174 -2.72 -3.13 9.66
C ASP A 174 -1.71 -4.26 9.84
N HIS A 175 -1.68 -5.23 8.91
CA HIS A 175 -0.93 -6.45 9.08
C HIS A 175 -0.18 -6.90 7.82
N ALA A 176 0.89 -7.71 8.00
CA ALA A 176 1.64 -8.35 6.94
C ALA A 176 1.71 -9.86 7.14
N VAL A 177 1.59 -10.60 6.06
CA VAL A 177 1.75 -12.06 6.04
C VAL A 177 2.56 -12.52 4.84
N VAL A 178 3.10 -13.76 4.91
CA VAL A 178 3.74 -14.41 3.76
C VAL A 178 2.82 -15.49 3.22
N VAL A 179 2.46 -15.39 1.94
CA VAL A 179 1.71 -16.45 1.27
C VAL A 179 2.65 -17.61 0.95
N THR A 180 2.35 -18.78 1.49
CA THR A 180 3.18 -19.98 1.33
C THR A 180 2.66 -20.93 0.26
N SER A 181 1.36 -20.95 0.02
CA SER A 181 0.75 -21.66 -1.11
C SER A 181 -0.67 -21.17 -1.40
N LEU A 182 -1.13 -21.35 -2.63
CA LEU A 182 -2.47 -21.04 -3.11
C LEU A 182 -3.05 -22.28 -3.80
N ASP A 183 -4.24 -22.70 -3.38
CA ASP A 183 -5.04 -23.73 -4.06
C ASP A 183 -6.43 -23.15 -4.37
N ILE A 184 -6.59 -22.63 -5.59
CA ILE A 184 -7.85 -22.07 -6.06
C ILE A 184 -8.94 -23.13 -6.12
N SER A 185 -8.58 -24.37 -6.44
CA SER A 185 -9.54 -25.48 -6.58
C SER A 185 -10.11 -25.93 -5.25
N ALA A 186 -9.30 -25.87 -4.20
CA ALA A 186 -9.72 -26.13 -2.82
C ALA A 186 -10.26 -24.89 -2.10
N ASN A 187 -10.32 -23.73 -2.77
CA ASN A 187 -10.69 -22.43 -2.18
C ASN A 187 -9.87 -22.12 -0.91
N SER A 188 -8.55 -22.34 -0.96
CA SER A 188 -7.70 -22.18 0.21
C SER A 188 -6.38 -21.50 -0.13
N ILE A 189 -5.91 -20.69 0.80
CA ILE A 189 -4.60 -20.05 0.78
C ILE A 189 -3.89 -20.34 2.10
N ASN A 190 -2.63 -20.73 2.05
CA ASN A 190 -1.82 -20.94 3.24
C ASN A 190 -0.90 -19.74 3.42
N ILE A 191 -0.85 -19.23 4.63
CA ILE A 191 -0.04 -18.09 5.00
C ILE A 191 0.84 -18.41 6.21
N PHE A 192 2.00 -17.77 6.27
CA PHE A 192 2.72 -17.54 7.50
C PHE A 192 2.21 -16.20 8.08
N ASN A 193 1.68 -16.25 9.28
CA ASN A 193 1.17 -15.10 10.03
C ASN A 193 1.97 -14.98 11.32
N PRO A 194 2.82 -13.95 11.48
CA PRO A 194 3.68 -13.82 12.65
C PRO A 194 2.90 -13.72 13.98
N ASP A 195 1.70 -13.15 13.97
CA ASP A 195 0.89 -12.94 15.17
C ASP A 195 0.06 -14.18 15.55
N SER A 196 -0.01 -15.16 14.66
CA SER A 196 -0.73 -16.40 14.97
C SER A 196 0.11 -17.31 15.87
N PRO A 197 -0.48 -17.91 16.94
CA PRO A 197 0.22 -18.85 17.81
C PRO A 197 0.80 -20.06 17.07
N SER A 198 0.17 -20.47 15.96
CA SER A 198 0.65 -21.55 15.09
C SER A 198 1.63 -21.06 14.02
N GLN A 199 1.74 -19.76 13.80
CA GLN A 199 2.46 -19.10 12.71
C GLN A 199 2.01 -19.51 11.29
N PHE A 200 1.29 -20.60 11.12
CA PHE A 200 0.76 -21.05 9.84
C PHE A 200 -0.75 -21.21 9.92
N GLN A 201 -1.42 -20.66 8.94
CA GLN A 201 -2.88 -20.68 8.83
C GLN A 201 -3.31 -21.06 7.40
N THR A 202 -4.43 -21.77 7.32
CA THR A 202 -5.15 -22.01 6.06
C THR A 202 -6.43 -21.20 6.09
N ILE A 203 -6.61 -20.32 5.12
CA ILE A 203 -7.69 -19.34 5.06
C ILE A 203 -8.48 -19.55 3.77
N PRO A 204 -9.82 -19.45 3.78
CA PRO A 204 -10.62 -19.38 2.55
C PRO A 204 -10.18 -18.20 1.68
N VAL A 205 -10.06 -18.43 0.36
CA VAL A 205 -9.61 -17.41 -0.60
C VAL A 205 -10.48 -16.15 -0.53
N GLU A 206 -11.80 -16.30 -0.36
CA GLU A 206 -12.72 -15.16 -0.27
C GLU A 206 -12.39 -14.23 0.90
N ARG A 207 -12.08 -14.81 2.07
CA ARG A 207 -11.69 -14.03 3.26
C ARG A 207 -10.33 -13.36 3.08
N PHE A 208 -9.39 -14.07 2.50
CA PHE A 208 -8.09 -13.49 2.16
C PHE A 208 -8.22 -12.31 1.20
N LEU A 209 -9.10 -12.40 0.22
CA LEU A 209 -9.34 -11.31 -0.75
C LEU A 209 -9.99 -10.09 -0.09
N ASP A 210 -10.91 -10.31 0.86
CA ASP A 210 -11.54 -9.24 1.64
C ASP A 210 -10.44 -8.46 2.40
N ALA A 211 -9.69 -9.14 3.24
CA ALA A 211 -8.58 -8.57 4.01
C ALA A 211 -7.49 -7.92 3.14
N TRP A 212 -7.21 -8.48 1.97
CA TRP A 212 -6.15 -7.99 1.10
C TRP A 212 -6.56 -6.73 0.32
N ASP A 213 -7.85 -6.55 0.06
CA ASP A 213 -8.39 -5.37 -0.65
C ASP A 213 -8.10 -4.06 0.10
N ASP A 214 -7.96 -4.10 1.43
CA ASP A 214 -7.67 -2.95 2.28
C ASP A 214 -6.33 -2.27 1.99
N SER A 215 -5.40 -3.03 1.45
CA SER A 215 -4.11 -2.50 0.98
C SER A 215 -4.08 -2.13 -0.51
N GLU A 216 -5.23 -2.05 -1.20
CA GLU A 216 -5.28 -2.05 -2.66
C GLU A 216 -4.56 -3.29 -3.24
N ASN A 217 -4.70 -4.43 -2.60
CA ASN A 217 -4.05 -5.69 -2.97
C ASN A 217 -2.53 -5.54 -3.10
N TRP A 218 -1.89 -4.94 -2.08
CA TRP A 218 -0.44 -4.74 -2.07
C TRP A 218 0.32 -6.05 -1.94
N LEU A 219 1.26 -6.26 -2.86
CA LEU A 219 2.08 -7.48 -2.95
C LEU A 219 3.56 -7.11 -3.06
N VAL A 220 4.38 -7.87 -2.34
CA VAL A 220 5.84 -7.85 -2.45
C VAL A 220 6.32 -9.27 -2.78
N ALA A 221 6.93 -9.45 -3.94
CA ALA A 221 7.55 -10.71 -4.34
C ALA A 221 9.08 -10.58 -4.27
N ALA A 222 9.75 -11.58 -3.69
CA ALA A 222 11.20 -11.59 -3.53
C ALA A 222 11.80 -12.92 -3.98
N ALA A 223 12.87 -12.85 -4.80
CA ALA A 223 13.56 -14.02 -5.33
C ALA A 223 15.08 -13.74 -5.45
N ALA A 224 15.88 -14.77 -5.62
CA ALA A 224 17.29 -14.58 -5.96
C ALA A 224 17.42 -13.91 -7.35
N PRO A 225 18.50 -13.14 -7.59
CA PRO A 225 18.70 -12.49 -8.88
C PRO A 225 18.65 -13.49 -10.04
N GLY A 226 17.75 -13.24 -11.00
CA GLY A 226 17.56 -14.08 -12.18
C GLY A 226 16.56 -15.23 -12.02
N GLU A 227 16.02 -15.49 -10.83
CA GLU A 227 14.94 -16.47 -10.63
C GLU A 227 13.58 -15.94 -11.06
N MET A 228 13.40 -14.62 -10.99
CA MET A 228 12.15 -13.96 -11.33
C MET A 228 12.35 -12.99 -12.49
N GLU A 229 11.46 -13.02 -13.47
CA GLU A 229 11.45 -12.04 -14.55
C GLU A 229 10.96 -10.70 -14.01
N TYR A 230 11.72 -9.63 -14.28
CA TYR A 230 11.31 -8.28 -13.90
C TYR A 230 10.19 -7.79 -14.82
N GLU A 231 9.04 -7.52 -14.22
CA GLU A 231 7.95 -6.81 -14.86
C GLU A 231 7.76 -5.43 -14.20
N PRO A 232 7.79 -4.34 -14.97
CA PRO A 232 7.50 -3.02 -14.42
C PRO A 232 6.09 -2.98 -13.82
N ALA A 233 5.99 -2.60 -12.56
CA ALA A 233 4.72 -2.47 -11.85
C ALA A 233 4.59 -1.04 -11.27
N PRO A 234 4.27 -0.03 -12.11
CA PRO A 234 4.05 1.33 -11.63
C PRO A 234 2.83 1.35 -10.70
N LEU A 235 2.91 2.17 -9.65
CA LEU A 235 1.79 2.37 -8.75
C LEU A 235 0.55 2.86 -9.49
N ASP A 236 -0.63 2.36 -9.11
CA ASP A 236 -1.88 2.86 -9.66
C ASP A 236 -2.19 4.24 -9.06
N LEU A 237 -2.22 5.23 -9.93
CA LEU A 237 -2.49 6.63 -9.59
C LEU A 237 -3.74 7.16 -10.32
N ARG A 238 -4.56 6.28 -10.91
CA ARG A 238 -5.74 6.67 -11.71
C ARG A 238 -6.80 7.37 -10.86
N GLY A 239 -6.97 6.95 -9.60
CA GLY A 239 -7.92 7.58 -8.67
C GLY A 239 -7.47 8.92 -8.09
N ILE A 240 -6.24 9.35 -8.34
CA ILE A 240 -5.72 10.61 -7.81
C ILE A 240 -6.04 11.75 -8.77
N GLU A 241 -6.96 12.63 -8.36
CA GLU A 241 -7.25 13.86 -9.06
C GLU A 241 -6.29 14.98 -8.64
N LEU A 242 -5.90 15.80 -9.60
CA LEU A 242 -5.04 16.97 -9.36
C LEU A 242 -5.87 18.24 -9.48
N GLU A 243 -5.62 19.18 -8.59
CA GLU A 243 -6.14 20.53 -8.72
C GLU A 243 -5.56 21.20 -9.98
N PRO A 244 -6.32 22.12 -10.67
CA PRO A 244 -5.88 22.76 -11.89
C PRO A 244 -4.53 23.47 -11.76
N GLU A 245 -4.24 24.03 -10.58
CA GLU A 245 -2.97 24.72 -10.29
C GLU A 245 -1.78 23.76 -10.29
N LEU A 246 -1.99 22.50 -9.91
CA LEU A 246 -0.94 21.46 -9.96
C LEU A 246 -0.74 20.93 -11.37
N ASP A 247 -1.78 20.93 -12.22
CA ASP A 247 -1.65 20.56 -13.62
C ASP A 247 -0.79 21.56 -14.40
N GLU A 248 -0.81 22.86 -14.02
CA GLU A 248 0.09 23.86 -14.58
C GLU A 248 1.58 23.55 -14.33
N LEU A 249 1.90 22.86 -13.24
CA LEU A 249 3.28 22.48 -12.93
C LEU A 249 3.81 21.38 -13.86
N ARG A 250 2.92 20.61 -14.46
CA ARG A 250 3.27 19.47 -15.33
C ARG A 250 4.29 19.89 -16.40
N GLU A 251 4.01 20.96 -17.13
CA GLU A 251 4.86 21.41 -18.24
C GLU A 251 6.20 21.95 -17.73
N ALA A 252 6.19 22.69 -16.62
CA ALA A 252 7.42 23.21 -16.02
C ALA A 252 8.33 22.08 -15.50
N ILE A 253 7.76 21.05 -14.87
CA ILE A 253 8.52 19.89 -14.39
C ILE A 253 9.04 19.07 -15.57
N ALA A 254 8.23 18.84 -16.60
CA ALA A 254 8.61 18.12 -17.80
C ALA A 254 9.77 18.81 -18.53
N GLN A 255 9.68 20.12 -18.72
CA GLN A 255 10.77 20.90 -19.30
C GLN A 255 12.05 20.78 -18.48
N ASN A 256 11.97 20.94 -17.15
CA ASN A 256 13.15 20.82 -16.29
C ASN A 256 13.73 19.39 -16.27
N ALA A 257 12.90 18.36 -16.35
CA ALA A 257 13.36 16.97 -16.46
C ALA A 257 14.20 16.75 -17.73
N HIS A 258 13.72 17.26 -18.87
CA HIS A 258 14.47 17.24 -20.11
C HIS A 258 15.83 17.99 -20.00
N GLU A 259 15.83 19.19 -19.43
CA GLU A 259 17.06 19.99 -19.28
C GLU A 259 18.08 19.26 -18.38
N VAL A 260 17.64 18.61 -17.29
CA VAL A 260 18.50 17.79 -16.42
C VAL A 260 19.06 16.59 -17.18
N TRP A 261 18.21 15.88 -17.95
CA TRP A 261 18.63 14.78 -18.79
C TRP A 261 19.67 15.23 -19.83
N ALA A 262 19.39 16.28 -20.57
CA ALA A 262 20.27 16.81 -21.60
C ALA A 262 21.62 17.29 -21.03
N PHE A 263 21.59 17.96 -19.84
CA PHE A 263 22.80 18.40 -19.15
C PHE A 263 23.70 17.21 -18.78
N ASN A 264 23.13 16.15 -18.21
CA ASN A 264 23.89 14.96 -17.84
C ASN A 264 24.45 14.23 -19.06
N ARG A 265 23.64 14.04 -20.09
CA ARG A 265 24.08 13.46 -21.38
C ARG A 265 25.23 14.26 -22.01
N LYS A 266 25.14 15.57 -21.97
CA LYS A 266 26.22 16.44 -22.49
C LYS A 266 27.53 16.26 -21.72
N ARG A 267 27.47 16.10 -20.39
CA ARG A 267 28.63 15.77 -19.55
C ARG A 267 29.25 14.41 -19.87
N GLU A 268 28.46 13.45 -20.30
CA GLU A 268 28.91 12.13 -20.75
C GLU A 268 29.45 12.14 -22.18
N GLY A 269 29.43 13.29 -22.86
CA GLY A 269 29.95 13.50 -24.22
C GLY A 269 28.92 13.27 -25.33
N TRP A 270 27.62 13.21 -24.99
CA TRP A 270 26.55 13.14 -25.99
C TRP A 270 26.34 14.47 -26.69
N SER A 271 25.93 14.36 -27.94
CA SER A 271 25.64 15.52 -28.83
C SER A 271 24.41 15.26 -29.68
N TYR A 272 23.92 16.30 -30.33
CA TYR A 272 22.85 16.17 -31.32
C TYR A 272 23.32 15.33 -32.51
N GLY A 273 22.47 14.44 -32.98
CA GLY A 273 22.58 13.70 -34.22
C GLY A 273 21.20 13.29 -34.73
N PRO A 274 21.04 13.16 -36.07
CA PRO A 274 19.74 12.91 -36.69
C PRO A 274 19.13 11.53 -36.36
N ARG A 275 19.94 10.66 -35.79
CA ARG A 275 19.54 9.32 -35.31
C ARG A 275 20.31 8.99 -34.04
N ARG A 276 19.70 8.20 -33.18
CA ARG A 276 20.38 7.70 -31.98
C ARG A 276 21.51 6.75 -32.36
N SER A 277 22.67 7.00 -31.81
CA SER A 277 23.86 6.14 -31.91
C SER A 277 24.59 6.15 -30.57
N ASP A 278 24.59 5.03 -29.87
CA ASP A 278 25.29 4.89 -28.60
C ASP A 278 26.82 4.89 -28.82
N GLU A 279 27.30 4.35 -29.95
CA GLU A 279 28.71 4.35 -30.33
C GLU A 279 29.26 5.80 -30.56
N LEU A 280 28.50 6.62 -31.27
CA LEU A 280 28.86 8.02 -31.53
C LEU A 280 28.39 8.98 -30.45
N LYS A 281 27.66 8.49 -29.44
CA LYS A 281 26.99 9.28 -28.41
C LYS A 281 26.16 10.41 -29.01
N GLN A 282 25.29 10.08 -29.95
CA GLN A 282 24.40 11.00 -30.61
C GLN A 282 22.92 10.62 -30.41
N THR A 283 22.07 11.63 -30.27
CA THR A 283 20.61 11.46 -30.21
C THR A 283 19.91 12.68 -30.82
N PRO A 284 18.75 12.49 -31.49
CA PRO A 284 17.94 13.60 -32.02
C PRO A 284 17.31 14.45 -30.90
N ASP A 285 17.22 13.90 -29.68
CA ASP A 285 16.56 14.55 -28.55
C ASP A 285 17.47 15.57 -27.82
N MET A 286 18.73 15.71 -28.25
CA MET A 286 19.67 16.70 -27.74
C MET A 286 19.38 18.09 -28.29
N VAL A 287 18.16 18.57 -28.08
CA VAL A 287 17.61 19.85 -28.51
C VAL A 287 16.86 20.53 -27.37
N PRO A 288 16.61 21.84 -27.40
CA PRO A 288 15.74 22.47 -26.42
C PRO A 288 14.36 21.80 -26.34
N TYR A 289 13.79 21.71 -25.13
CA TYR A 289 12.49 21.06 -24.90
C TYR A 289 11.39 21.48 -25.86
N CYS A 290 11.30 22.78 -26.21
CA CYS A 290 10.30 23.30 -27.16
C CYS A 290 10.41 22.69 -28.57
N LEU A 291 11.59 22.19 -28.97
CA LEU A 291 11.84 21.55 -30.26
C LEU A 291 11.69 20.02 -30.25
N LEU A 292 11.47 19.41 -29.09
CA LEU A 292 11.19 17.99 -29.03
C LEU A 292 9.86 17.64 -29.73
N PRO A 293 9.78 16.45 -30.35
CA PRO A 293 8.50 15.89 -30.76
C PRO A 293 7.52 15.78 -29.59
N ASP A 294 6.23 15.91 -29.87
CA ASP A 294 5.22 15.79 -28.80
C ASP A 294 5.22 14.41 -28.11
N SER A 295 5.59 13.35 -28.84
CA SER A 295 5.78 12.01 -28.26
C SER A 295 6.86 11.97 -27.18
N GLU A 296 7.98 12.65 -27.39
CA GLU A 296 9.08 12.73 -26.42
C GLU A 296 8.69 13.61 -25.21
N LYS A 297 8.06 14.77 -25.48
CA LYS A 297 7.51 15.62 -24.39
C LYS A 297 6.50 14.88 -23.53
N GLU A 298 5.70 13.98 -24.12
CA GLU A 298 4.69 13.25 -23.38
C GLU A 298 5.30 12.28 -22.34
N TYR A 299 6.46 11.69 -22.60
CA TYR A 299 7.18 10.92 -21.59
C TYR A 299 7.53 11.77 -20.36
N ASP A 300 8.10 12.95 -20.58
CA ASP A 300 8.45 13.86 -19.49
C ASP A 300 7.20 14.37 -18.75
N ARG A 301 6.11 14.65 -19.48
CA ARG A 301 4.81 15.05 -18.91
C ARG A 301 4.20 13.95 -18.06
N GLN A 302 4.23 12.71 -18.51
CA GLN A 302 3.72 11.55 -17.75
C GLN A 302 4.54 11.35 -16.46
N MET A 303 5.85 11.45 -16.53
CA MET A 303 6.71 11.39 -15.36
C MET A 303 6.39 12.52 -14.36
N ALA A 304 6.19 13.75 -14.85
CA ALA A 304 5.82 14.89 -14.03
C ALA A 304 4.48 14.68 -13.29
N ILE A 305 3.44 14.30 -14.04
CA ILE A 305 2.10 14.05 -13.50
C ILE A 305 2.13 12.90 -12.48
N ASN A 306 2.77 11.79 -12.81
CA ASN A 306 2.86 10.65 -11.91
C ASN A 306 3.63 11.00 -10.64
N THR A 307 4.66 11.84 -10.71
CA THR A 307 5.38 12.30 -9.52
C THR A 307 4.48 13.14 -8.61
N ILE A 308 3.70 14.08 -9.16
CA ILE A 308 2.78 14.92 -8.38
C ILE A 308 1.68 14.04 -7.74
N LYS A 309 1.09 13.14 -8.52
CA LYS A 309 0.07 12.20 -8.02
C LYS A 309 0.61 11.29 -6.94
N LEU A 310 1.85 10.81 -7.10
CA LEU A 310 2.50 9.98 -6.09
C LEU A 310 2.69 10.74 -4.78
N LEU A 311 3.13 12.00 -4.82
CA LEU A 311 3.25 12.82 -3.62
C LEU A 311 1.91 12.99 -2.91
N LYS A 312 0.81 13.21 -3.66
CA LYS A 312 -0.55 13.27 -3.08
C LYS A 312 -0.97 11.92 -2.48
N LYS A 313 -0.74 10.81 -3.18
CA LYS A 313 -1.02 9.46 -2.66
C LYS A 313 -0.22 9.17 -1.38
N LEU A 314 0.96 9.76 -1.23
CA LEU A 314 1.82 9.67 -0.04
C LEU A 314 1.37 10.61 1.10
N GLY A 315 0.27 11.33 0.95
CA GLY A 315 -0.25 12.24 1.97
C GLY A 315 0.45 13.61 2.02
N TYR A 316 1.24 13.98 0.99
CA TYR A 316 1.85 15.30 0.92
C TYR A 316 0.91 16.32 0.30
N ASP A 317 0.76 17.47 0.95
CA ASP A 317 0.10 18.64 0.38
C ASP A 317 1.12 19.50 -0.38
N ILE A 318 0.76 19.86 -1.62
CA ILE A 318 1.56 20.74 -2.45
C ILE A 318 0.86 22.10 -2.47
N VAL A 319 1.43 23.07 -1.78
CA VAL A 319 0.87 24.43 -1.69
C VAL A 319 1.77 25.45 -2.37
N LYS A 320 1.18 26.33 -3.18
CA LYS A 320 1.88 27.49 -3.76
C LYS A 320 1.99 28.57 -2.66
N LYS A 321 3.22 29.03 -2.37
CA LYS A 321 3.48 30.10 -1.40
C LYS A 321 3.32 31.47 -2.05
#